data_92d182dfa904eb00b372e0fb996f88e5
#
_entry.id   92d182dfa904eb00b372e0fb996f88e5
#
_cell.length_a   1.000
_cell.length_b   1.000
_cell.length_c   1.000
_cell.angle_alpha   90.00
_cell.angle_beta   90.00
_cell.angle_gamma   90.00
#
_symmetry.space_group_name_H-M   'P 1'
#
loop_
_entity.id
_entity.type
_entity.pdbx_description
1 polymer ?
#
loop_
_entity_poly.entity_id
_entity_poly.type
_entity_poly.pdbx_seq_one_letter_code
_entity_poly.pdbx_strand_id
1 'polypeptide(L)'
;MQIGLRFQTIVTFVIGIWDVINDIFLAAIIDRTRTRFGKFKPFLILYAGPGLLLGFFYWMMPVFFAGMGPYNSTKLTAYMIFSIFNNLAGSMNNIAKTGMLSTITPNVVDRTRLITQANLFSGFVEKGPEILMGLLIDVFNNSGLGKKLPTLFISAGLFTSLASGIMALYFSIVAKERVIQKSEKPSIFQGVKSVITNKPLLILTLVDFLSAFGINSGTNYYYINVLGLASMSTIVGIPGAIVSPISYSYVTKAREHFSTKTLWIFSSVLPDVLMLGVFGVGSINNNYKKRAAMIPAFMIRETIWMGVYGISKVIPEEMRNECIDYGEWKNGYRTEGMTGVAKGLAQKLVSTLGGTIKAFILSRIGYKEGAGYGNQSAHTEYMLFAMCTIIPVATTILGLIPKFFYPIDAETRDRMYRELAERRQAVAKEMNEKAAQIYVEPQTEA
;
A
#
# COMPACT_ATOMS: atom_id res chain seq x y z
N MET A 1 -17.28 13.25 10.35
CA MET A 1 -17.72 13.02 11.73
C MET A 1 -16.60 13.53 12.64
N GLN A 2 -16.85 14.52 13.47
CA GLN A 2 -15.82 15.03 14.40
C GLN A 2 -15.69 14.04 15.56
N ILE A 3 -14.59 13.29 15.60
CA ILE A 3 -14.24 12.32 16.65
C ILE A 3 -12.93 12.78 17.27
N GLY A 4 -12.83 12.76 18.60
CA GLY A 4 -11.61 13.21 19.27
C GLY A 4 -10.38 12.39 18.87
N LEU A 5 -9.26 13.05 18.57
CA LEU A 5 -8.01 12.43 18.10
C LEU A 5 -7.52 11.29 18.97
N ARG A 6 -7.66 11.40 20.30
CA ARG A 6 -7.25 10.35 21.24
C ARG A 6 -8.03 9.04 21.01
N PHE A 7 -9.35 9.15 20.81
CA PHE A 7 -10.19 7.99 20.54
C PHE A 7 -9.87 7.43 19.15
N GLN A 8 -9.72 8.28 18.14
CA GLN A 8 -9.34 7.85 16.80
C GLN A 8 -8.00 7.09 16.81
N THR A 9 -7.03 7.52 17.60
CA THR A 9 -5.74 6.83 17.77
C THR A 9 -5.95 5.41 18.32
N ILE A 10 -6.75 5.27 19.39
CA ILE A 10 -7.03 3.97 20.00
C ILE A 10 -7.76 3.05 19.02
N VAL A 11 -8.79 3.56 18.35
CA VAL A 11 -9.57 2.78 17.38
C VAL A 11 -8.71 2.34 16.20
N THR A 12 -7.88 3.22 15.64
CA THR A 12 -6.97 2.87 14.54
C THR A 12 -5.99 1.78 14.95
N PHE A 13 -5.45 1.86 16.16
CA PHE A 13 -4.54 0.85 16.69
C PHE A 13 -5.23 -0.51 16.89
N VAL A 14 -6.39 -0.52 17.55
CA VAL A 14 -7.17 -1.74 17.81
C VAL A 14 -7.62 -2.40 16.49
N ILE A 15 -8.15 -1.61 15.57
CA ILE A 15 -8.57 -2.12 14.25
C ILE A 15 -7.38 -2.66 13.47
N GLY A 16 -6.22 -2.02 13.52
CA GLY A 16 -5.03 -2.49 12.83
C GLY A 16 -4.52 -3.83 13.34
N ILE A 17 -4.51 -4.06 14.66
CA ILE A 17 -4.19 -5.38 15.24
C ILE A 17 -5.24 -6.40 14.85
N TRP A 18 -6.52 -6.04 14.96
CA TRP A 18 -7.63 -6.88 14.56
C TRP A 18 -7.54 -7.31 13.09
N ASP A 19 -7.17 -6.40 12.21
CA ASP A 19 -7.04 -6.64 10.78
C ASP A 19 -5.96 -7.69 10.46
N VAL A 20 -4.83 -7.64 11.16
CA VAL A 20 -3.77 -8.65 11.01
C VAL A 20 -4.26 -10.04 11.42
N ILE A 21 -4.93 -10.14 12.57
CA ILE A 21 -5.46 -11.41 13.09
C ILE A 21 -6.55 -11.94 12.16
N ASN A 22 -7.49 -11.09 11.81
CA ASN A 22 -8.64 -11.39 10.98
C ASN A 22 -8.27 -11.90 9.59
N ASP A 23 -7.25 -11.32 8.95
CA ASP A 23 -6.79 -11.75 7.62
C ASP A 23 -6.32 -13.21 7.61
N ILE A 24 -5.62 -13.64 8.66
CA ILE A 24 -5.14 -15.02 8.79
C ILE A 24 -6.34 -15.98 8.87
N PHE A 25 -7.34 -15.64 9.69
CA PHE A 25 -8.54 -16.45 9.82
C PHE A 25 -9.37 -16.47 8.52
N LEU A 26 -9.58 -15.31 7.91
CA LEU A 26 -10.31 -15.20 6.65
C LEU A 26 -9.63 -15.97 5.52
N ALA A 27 -8.31 -15.86 5.39
CA ALA A 27 -7.56 -16.61 4.40
C ALA A 27 -7.72 -18.13 4.61
N ALA A 28 -7.66 -18.58 5.88
CA ALA A 28 -7.86 -20.00 6.21
C ALA A 28 -9.28 -20.48 5.90
N ILE A 29 -10.31 -19.66 6.18
CA ILE A 29 -11.71 -19.96 5.86
C ILE A 29 -11.90 -20.05 4.34
N ILE A 30 -11.40 -19.06 3.60
CA ILE A 30 -11.48 -19.02 2.13
C ILE A 30 -10.74 -20.23 1.53
N ASP A 31 -9.57 -20.57 2.05
CA ASP A 31 -8.77 -21.69 1.58
C ASP A 31 -9.45 -23.05 1.77
N ARG A 32 -10.25 -23.22 2.83
CA ARG A 32 -11.01 -24.44 3.13
C ARG A 32 -12.34 -24.51 2.39
N THR A 33 -12.85 -23.38 1.90
CA THR A 33 -14.18 -23.33 1.29
C THR A 33 -14.15 -23.97 -0.10
N ARG A 34 -15.12 -24.86 -0.36
CA ARG A 34 -15.37 -25.50 -1.64
C ARG A 34 -16.87 -25.48 -1.90
N THR A 35 -17.30 -24.70 -2.89
CA THR A 35 -18.71 -24.58 -3.26
C THR A 35 -18.89 -24.85 -4.76
N ARG A 36 -20.13 -25.05 -5.18
CA ARG A 36 -20.49 -25.17 -6.60
C ARG A 36 -20.13 -23.92 -7.45
N PHE A 37 -19.94 -22.77 -6.79
CA PHE A 37 -19.57 -21.51 -7.42
C PHE A 37 -18.05 -21.27 -7.44
N GLY A 38 -17.25 -22.17 -6.87
CA GLY A 38 -15.82 -22.04 -6.69
C GLY A 38 -15.43 -21.74 -5.24
N LYS A 39 -14.17 -21.31 -5.07
CA LYS A 39 -13.54 -21.03 -3.78
C LYS A 39 -13.71 -19.56 -3.36
N PHE A 40 -13.51 -18.62 -4.29
CA PHE A 40 -13.47 -17.18 -4.04
C PHE A 40 -14.81 -16.49 -4.30
N LYS A 41 -15.54 -16.94 -5.31
CA LYS A 41 -16.81 -16.32 -5.73
C LYS A 41 -17.85 -16.18 -4.63
N PRO A 42 -18.09 -17.16 -3.72
CA PRO A 42 -19.05 -17.00 -2.62
C PRO A 42 -18.74 -15.80 -1.72
N PHE A 43 -17.47 -15.53 -1.45
CA PHE A 43 -17.05 -14.42 -0.61
C PHE A 43 -17.20 -13.06 -1.31
N LEU A 44 -17.00 -13.03 -2.63
CA LEU A 44 -17.27 -11.83 -3.44
C LEU A 44 -18.77 -11.48 -3.42
N ILE A 45 -19.65 -12.48 -3.55
CA ILE A 45 -21.10 -12.28 -3.48
C ILE A 45 -21.51 -11.85 -2.07
N LEU A 46 -20.96 -12.51 -1.02
CA LEU A 46 -21.24 -12.16 0.36
C LEU A 46 -20.81 -10.73 0.71
N TYR A 47 -19.73 -10.24 0.11
CA TYR A 47 -19.30 -8.86 0.29
C TYR A 47 -20.16 -7.86 -0.49
N ALA A 48 -20.55 -8.18 -1.72
CA ALA A 48 -21.10 -7.21 -2.67
C ALA A 48 -22.39 -6.54 -2.16
N GLY A 49 -23.31 -7.28 -1.55
CA GLY A 49 -24.54 -6.73 -0.98
C GLY A 49 -24.33 -6.03 0.38
N PRO A 50 -23.91 -6.76 1.41
CA PRO A 50 -23.66 -6.18 2.73
C PRO A 50 -22.60 -5.07 2.74
N GLY A 51 -21.55 -5.18 1.90
CA GLY A 51 -20.52 -4.15 1.79
C GLY A 51 -21.04 -2.83 1.25
N LEU A 52 -21.99 -2.86 0.31
CA LEU A 52 -22.66 -1.65 -0.19
C LEU A 52 -23.44 -0.96 0.93
N LEU A 53 -24.23 -1.72 1.69
CA LEU A 53 -24.98 -1.21 2.84
C LEU A 53 -24.06 -0.64 3.93
N LEU A 54 -22.99 -1.36 4.27
CA LEU A 54 -22.00 -0.89 5.24
C LEU A 54 -21.36 0.42 4.80
N GLY A 55 -20.97 0.55 3.54
CA GLY A 55 -20.41 1.77 2.97
C GLY A 55 -21.40 2.93 3.02
N PHE A 56 -22.66 2.69 2.67
CA PHE A 56 -23.72 3.69 2.76
C PHE A 56 -23.90 4.20 4.20
N PHE A 57 -24.10 3.32 5.16
CA PHE A 57 -24.26 3.68 6.56
C PHE A 57 -23.02 4.38 7.14
N TYR A 58 -21.83 3.95 6.76
CA TYR A 58 -20.58 4.58 7.20
C TYR A 58 -20.53 6.07 6.79
N TRP A 59 -20.87 6.38 5.55
CA TRP A 59 -20.88 7.77 5.06
C TRP A 59 -22.06 8.59 5.57
N MET A 60 -23.16 7.97 5.97
CA MET A 60 -24.32 8.63 6.59
C MET A 60 -24.13 8.88 8.10
N MET A 61 -23.13 8.30 8.76
CA MET A 61 -22.89 8.49 10.18
C MET A 61 -22.82 9.96 10.62
N PRO A 62 -22.16 10.89 9.88
CA PRO A 62 -22.14 12.31 10.26
C PRO A 62 -23.54 12.93 10.36
N VAL A 63 -24.49 12.42 9.58
CA VAL A 63 -25.90 12.89 9.58
C VAL A 63 -26.63 12.28 10.78
N PHE A 64 -26.50 10.99 11.03
CA PHE A 64 -27.18 10.29 12.14
C PHE A 64 -26.75 10.80 13.52
N PHE A 65 -25.50 11.21 13.64
CA PHE A 65 -24.91 11.72 14.88
C PHE A 65 -24.65 13.25 14.84
N ALA A 66 -25.43 13.96 14.00
CA ALA A 66 -25.34 15.42 13.93
C ALA A 66 -25.65 16.06 15.31
N GLY A 67 -24.87 17.08 15.68
CA GLY A 67 -25.00 17.77 16.97
C GLY A 67 -24.41 17.06 18.20
N MET A 68 -23.98 15.79 18.06
CA MET A 68 -23.30 15.09 19.17
C MET A 68 -21.84 15.50 19.28
N GLY A 69 -21.37 15.73 20.51
CA GLY A 69 -19.99 16.12 20.80
C GLY A 69 -18.95 15.07 20.37
N PRO A 70 -17.65 15.46 20.30
CA PRO A 70 -16.56 14.60 19.81
C PRO A 70 -16.34 13.34 20.68
N TYR A 71 -16.75 13.35 21.92
CA TYR A 71 -16.58 12.28 22.91
C TYR A 71 -17.89 11.61 23.35
N ASN A 72 -18.98 11.79 22.61
CA ASN A 72 -20.24 11.11 22.91
C ASN A 72 -20.10 9.59 22.79
N SER A 73 -20.42 8.82 23.85
CA SER A 73 -20.18 7.40 23.92
C SER A 73 -20.92 6.60 22.83
N THR A 74 -22.21 6.93 22.58
CA THR A 74 -23.03 6.28 21.55
C THR A 74 -22.41 6.43 20.16
N LYS A 75 -21.99 7.67 19.83
CA LYS A 75 -21.31 8.00 18.59
C LYS A 75 -19.99 7.24 18.43
N LEU A 76 -19.18 7.18 19.50
CA LEU A 76 -17.88 6.50 19.48
C LEU A 76 -18.04 5.00 19.35
N THR A 77 -18.99 4.39 20.07
CA THR A 77 -19.29 2.95 19.99
C THR A 77 -19.79 2.59 18.58
N ALA A 78 -20.73 3.36 18.02
CA ALA A 78 -21.21 3.14 16.67
C ALA A 78 -20.06 3.21 15.65
N TYR A 79 -19.19 4.24 15.75
CA TYR A 79 -18.03 4.37 14.88
C TYR A 79 -17.09 3.15 14.97
N MET A 80 -16.80 2.67 16.17
CA MET A 80 -15.93 1.52 16.37
C MET A 80 -16.54 0.25 15.76
N ILE A 81 -17.83 -0.02 16.02
CA ILE A 81 -18.53 -1.19 15.46
C ILE A 81 -18.53 -1.16 13.93
N PHE A 82 -18.98 -0.04 13.34
CA PHE A 82 -19.00 0.09 11.88
C PHE A 82 -17.60 0.01 11.25
N SER A 83 -16.58 0.54 11.91
CA SER A 83 -15.20 0.45 11.42
C SER A 83 -14.68 -0.99 11.44
N ILE A 84 -14.98 -1.77 12.47
CA ILE A 84 -14.62 -3.20 12.55
C ILE A 84 -15.29 -3.99 11.43
N PHE A 85 -16.61 -3.82 11.23
CA PHE A 85 -17.35 -4.55 10.19
C PHE A 85 -16.90 -4.13 8.79
N ASN A 86 -16.68 -2.85 8.56
CA ASN A 86 -16.20 -2.36 7.26
C ASN A 86 -14.80 -2.91 6.94
N ASN A 87 -13.92 -2.97 7.93
CA ASN A 87 -12.59 -3.55 7.78
C ASN A 87 -12.67 -5.06 7.49
N LEU A 88 -13.45 -5.82 8.27
CA LEU A 88 -13.69 -7.25 8.06
C LEU A 88 -14.19 -7.54 6.63
N ALA A 89 -15.20 -6.80 6.19
CA ALA A 89 -15.76 -6.93 4.86
C ALA A 89 -14.75 -6.59 3.76
N GLY A 90 -13.97 -5.51 3.96
CA GLY A 90 -12.90 -5.09 3.06
C GLY A 90 -11.80 -6.14 2.92
N SER A 91 -11.32 -6.71 4.02
CA SER A 91 -10.32 -7.77 4.04
C SER A 91 -10.80 -9.03 3.31
N MET A 92 -12.02 -9.46 3.59
CA MET A 92 -12.62 -10.61 2.92
C MET A 92 -12.70 -10.40 1.39
N ASN A 93 -13.16 -9.23 0.95
CA ASN A 93 -13.23 -8.88 -0.46
C ASN A 93 -11.83 -8.85 -1.11
N ASN A 94 -10.86 -8.25 -0.44
CA ASN A 94 -9.51 -8.10 -0.98
C ASN A 94 -8.82 -9.46 -1.16
N ILE A 95 -8.92 -10.37 -0.19
CA ILE A 95 -8.38 -11.73 -0.27
C ILE A 95 -9.08 -12.51 -1.40
N ALA A 96 -10.42 -12.46 -1.46
CA ALA A 96 -11.19 -13.15 -2.46
C ALA A 96 -10.93 -12.62 -3.88
N LYS A 97 -10.82 -11.29 -4.04
CA LYS A 97 -10.52 -10.63 -5.33
C LYS A 97 -9.12 -11.00 -5.84
N THR A 98 -8.12 -10.97 -4.95
CA THR A 98 -6.74 -11.33 -5.30
C THR A 98 -6.65 -12.80 -5.71
N GLY A 99 -7.30 -13.69 -4.96
CA GLY A 99 -7.38 -15.10 -5.30
C GLY A 99 -8.12 -15.37 -6.60
N MET A 100 -9.22 -14.65 -6.87
CA MET A 100 -9.96 -14.75 -8.12
C MET A 100 -9.10 -14.38 -9.33
N LEU A 101 -8.28 -13.33 -9.24
CA LEU A 101 -7.38 -12.93 -10.34
C LEU A 101 -6.41 -14.03 -10.75
N SER A 102 -5.97 -14.86 -9.80
CA SER A 102 -5.07 -15.99 -10.08
C SER A 102 -5.76 -17.18 -10.77
N THR A 103 -7.09 -17.26 -10.65
CA THR A 103 -7.90 -18.40 -11.12
C THR A 103 -8.82 -18.08 -12.30
N ILE A 104 -8.87 -16.83 -12.73
CA ILE A 104 -9.79 -16.36 -13.79
C ILE A 104 -9.44 -16.94 -15.17
N THR A 105 -8.17 -17.20 -15.45
CA THR A 105 -7.69 -17.81 -16.68
C THR A 105 -6.47 -18.69 -16.45
N PRO A 106 -6.38 -19.86 -17.11
CA PRO A 106 -5.18 -20.69 -17.09
C PRO A 106 -4.04 -20.11 -17.93
N ASN A 107 -4.34 -19.25 -18.90
CA ASN A 107 -3.36 -18.65 -19.78
C ASN A 107 -2.61 -17.50 -19.05
N VAL A 108 -1.29 -17.66 -18.91
CA VAL A 108 -0.42 -16.68 -18.23
C VAL A 108 -0.42 -15.33 -18.96
N VAL A 109 -0.40 -15.33 -20.30
CA VAL A 109 -0.36 -14.11 -21.11
C VAL A 109 -1.67 -13.30 -20.94
N ASP A 110 -2.82 -13.97 -21.01
CA ASP A 110 -4.11 -13.34 -20.83
C ASP A 110 -4.28 -12.80 -19.39
N ARG A 111 -3.78 -13.55 -18.40
CA ARG A 111 -3.75 -13.10 -17.00
C ARG A 111 -2.91 -11.84 -16.83
N THR A 112 -1.71 -11.80 -17.43
CA THR A 112 -0.85 -10.62 -17.39
C THR A 112 -1.52 -9.43 -18.07
N ARG A 113 -2.18 -9.62 -19.21
CA ARG A 113 -2.95 -8.56 -19.88
C ARG A 113 -4.08 -8.01 -19.00
N LEU A 114 -4.87 -8.90 -18.37
CA LEU A 114 -5.95 -8.52 -17.47
C LEU A 114 -5.43 -7.73 -16.25
N ILE A 115 -4.35 -8.19 -15.62
CA ILE A 115 -3.73 -7.51 -14.48
C ILE A 115 -3.19 -6.14 -14.90
N THR A 116 -2.52 -6.05 -16.06
CA THR A 116 -2.00 -4.79 -16.58
C THR A 116 -3.13 -3.78 -16.86
N GLN A 117 -4.20 -4.22 -17.52
CA GLN A 117 -5.36 -3.37 -17.77
C GLN A 117 -6.04 -2.94 -16.46
N ALA A 118 -6.22 -3.88 -15.51
CA ALA A 118 -6.80 -3.57 -14.21
C ALA A 118 -5.96 -2.52 -13.46
N ASN A 119 -4.64 -2.61 -13.49
CA ASN A 119 -3.75 -1.64 -12.85
C ASN A 119 -3.79 -0.28 -13.52
N LEU A 120 -3.87 -0.22 -14.84
CA LEU A 120 -4.02 1.04 -15.58
C LEU A 120 -5.34 1.75 -15.21
N PHE A 121 -6.46 1.03 -15.26
CA PHE A 121 -7.76 1.60 -14.88
C PHE A 121 -7.83 1.97 -13.40
N SER A 122 -7.26 1.15 -12.51
CA SER A 122 -7.25 1.46 -11.08
C SER A 122 -6.46 2.72 -10.77
N GLY A 123 -5.38 3.00 -11.50
CA GLY A 123 -4.61 4.25 -11.38
C GLY A 123 -5.45 5.49 -11.69
N PHE A 124 -6.26 5.45 -12.75
CA PHE A 124 -7.17 6.55 -13.07
C PHE A 124 -8.30 6.69 -12.02
N VAL A 125 -8.89 5.58 -11.59
CA VAL A 125 -9.98 5.58 -10.59
C VAL A 125 -9.47 6.00 -9.21
N GLU A 126 -8.24 5.72 -8.86
CA GLU A 126 -7.62 6.15 -7.60
C GLU A 126 -7.28 7.64 -7.61
N LYS A 127 -6.61 8.11 -8.68
CA LYS A 127 -6.11 9.49 -8.77
C LYS A 127 -7.18 10.50 -9.19
N GLY A 128 -8.11 10.12 -10.02
CA GLY A 128 -9.19 11.00 -10.50
C GLY A 128 -10.00 11.63 -9.35
N PRO A 129 -10.59 10.83 -8.46
CA PRO A 129 -11.31 11.35 -7.30
C PRO A 129 -10.45 12.15 -6.33
N GLU A 130 -9.18 11.77 -6.12
CA GLU A 130 -8.24 12.51 -5.26
C GLU A 130 -8.03 13.94 -5.79
N ILE A 131 -7.75 14.07 -7.10
CA ILE A 131 -7.56 15.35 -7.77
C ILE A 131 -8.84 16.19 -7.72
N LEU A 132 -9.96 15.59 -8.08
CA LEU A 132 -11.25 16.28 -8.11
C LEU A 132 -11.63 16.79 -6.71
N MET A 133 -11.49 15.95 -5.69
CA MET A 133 -11.77 16.35 -4.31
C MET A 133 -10.85 17.47 -3.83
N GLY A 134 -9.56 17.42 -4.16
CA GLY A 134 -8.63 18.50 -3.83
C GLY A 134 -9.06 19.84 -4.41
N LEU A 135 -9.43 19.86 -5.71
CA LEU A 135 -9.92 21.06 -6.38
C LEU A 135 -11.25 21.56 -5.79
N LEU A 136 -12.19 20.66 -5.52
CA LEU A 136 -13.49 21.02 -4.93
C LEU A 136 -13.32 21.60 -3.52
N ILE A 137 -12.46 21.03 -2.69
CA ILE A 137 -12.15 21.56 -1.36
C ILE A 137 -11.58 22.99 -1.46
N ASP A 138 -10.66 23.23 -2.39
CA ASP A 138 -10.10 24.55 -2.60
C ASP A 138 -11.14 25.57 -3.05
N VAL A 139 -12.02 25.20 -3.98
CA VAL A 139 -13.14 26.04 -4.41
C VAL A 139 -14.06 26.36 -3.24
N PHE A 140 -14.47 25.38 -2.43
CA PHE A 140 -15.35 25.59 -1.29
C PHE A 140 -14.69 26.46 -0.21
N ASN A 141 -13.40 26.30 0.04
CA ASN A 141 -12.69 27.13 1.02
C ASN A 141 -12.54 28.59 0.57
N ASN A 142 -12.26 28.80 -0.72
CA ASN A 142 -11.99 30.15 -1.24
C ASN A 142 -13.29 30.92 -1.64
N SER A 143 -14.40 30.23 -1.85
CA SER A 143 -15.69 30.84 -2.22
C SER A 143 -16.61 31.16 -1.03
N GLY A 144 -16.15 31.03 0.21
CA GLY A 144 -16.97 31.22 1.40
C GLY A 144 -17.96 30.07 1.68
N LEU A 145 -17.91 29.00 0.90
CA LEU A 145 -18.75 27.80 1.05
C LEU A 145 -18.16 26.78 2.05
N GLY A 146 -17.13 27.12 2.80
CA GLY A 146 -16.44 26.22 3.73
C GLY A 146 -17.36 25.54 4.75
N LYS A 147 -18.46 26.18 5.16
CA LYS A 147 -19.49 25.58 6.02
C LYS A 147 -20.19 24.36 5.38
N LYS A 148 -20.16 24.22 4.05
CA LYS A 148 -20.75 23.10 3.31
C LYS A 148 -19.77 21.97 3.01
N LEU A 149 -18.51 22.06 3.45
CA LEU A 149 -17.51 20.99 3.29
C LEU A 149 -17.98 19.63 3.82
N PRO A 150 -18.61 19.51 5.01
CA PRO A 150 -19.13 18.22 5.46
C PRO A 150 -20.11 17.59 4.47
N THR A 151 -20.99 18.40 3.87
CA THR A 151 -21.94 17.92 2.85
C THR A 151 -21.22 17.42 1.60
N LEU A 152 -20.19 18.15 1.14
CA LEU A 152 -19.34 17.72 0.02
C LEU A 152 -18.71 16.34 0.29
N PHE A 153 -18.10 16.12 1.46
CA PHE A 153 -17.50 14.85 1.82
C PHE A 153 -18.52 13.72 1.91
N ILE A 154 -19.70 13.97 2.49
CA ILE A 154 -20.79 12.98 2.58
C ILE A 154 -21.27 12.60 1.19
N SER A 155 -21.58 13.57 0.32
CA SER A 155 -22.06 13.31 -1.02
C SER A 155 -21.04 12.57 -1.90
N ALA A 156 -19.78 12.98 -1.85
CA ALA A 156 -18.68 12.31 -2.55
C ALA A 156 -18.48 10.88 -2.04
N GLY A 157 -18.50 10.69 -0.71
CA GLY A 157 -18.37 9.38 -0.09
C GLY A 157 -19.52 8.44 -0.41
N LEU A 158 -20.76 8.93 -0.42
CA LEU A 158 -21.92 8.16 -0.83
C LEU A 158 -21.84 7.78 -2.32
N PHE A 159 -21.46 8.71 -3.18
CA PHE A 159 -21.30 8.43 -4.60
C PHE A 159 -20.23 7.37 -4.86
N THR A 160 -19.05 7.51 -4.27
CA THR A 160 -17.95 6.54 -4.44
C THR A 160 -18.30 5.18 -3.84
N SER A 161 -18.98 5.13 -2.70
CA SER A 161 -19.43 3.90 -2.06
C SER A 161 -20.47 3.17 -2.92
N LEU A 162 -21.45 3.87 -3.47
CA LEU A 162 -22.44 3.30 -4.37
C LEU A 162 -21.81 2.80 -5.67
N ALA A 163 -20.96 3.59 -6.30
CA ALA A 163 -20.27 3.21 -7.53
C ALA A 163 -19.39 1.96 -7.31
N SER A 164 -18.62 1.95 -6.23
CA SER A 164 -17.80 0.80 -5.83
C SER A 164 -18.65 -0.45 -5.55
N GLY A 165 -19.75 -0.31 -4.82
CA GLY A 165 -20.66 -1.41 -4.51
C GLY A 165 -21.32 -2.01 -5.77
N ILE A 166 -21.78 -1.17 -6.71
CA ILE A 166 -22.33 -1.62 -7.99
C ILE A 166 -21.28 -2.37 -8.81
N MET A 167 -20.03 -1.88 -8.87
CA MET A 167 -18.95 -2.55 -9.57
C MET A 167 -18.57 -3.86 -8.90
N ALA A 168 -18.59 -3.94 -7.57
CA ALA A 168 -18.35 -5.18 -6.83
C ALA A 168 -19.46 -6.23 -7.12
N LEU A 169 -20.72 -5.81 -7.16
CA LEU A 169 -21.84 -6.68 -7.56
C LEU A 169 -21.66 -7.19 -8.99
N TYR A 170 -21.39 -6.31 -9.94
CA TYR A 170 -21.12 -6.70 -11.33
C TYR A 170 -19.98 -7.69 -11.44
N PHE A 171 -18.86 -7.41 -10.79
CA PHE A 171 -17.70 -8.32 -10.77
C PHE A 171 -18.05 -9.68 -10.16
N SER A 172 -18.78 -9.72 -9.05
CA SER A 172 -19.17 -10.95 -8.38
C SER A 172 -20.07 -11.86 -9.25
N ILE A 173 -20.88 -11.27 -10.12
CA ILE A 173 -21.76 -11.99 -11.06
C ILE A 173 -20.95 -12.54 -12.23
N VAL A 174 -20.14 -11.68 -12.87
CA VAL A 174 -19.44 -11.98 -14.14
C VAL A 174 -18.21 -12.87 -13.92
N ALA A 175 -17.47 -12.69 -12.81
CA ALA A 175 -16.26 -13.44 -12.55
C ALA A 175 -16.52 -14.95 -12.39
N LYS A 176 -15.71 -15.76 -13.11
CA LYS A 176 -15.78 -17.23 -13.07
C LYS A 176 -14.38 -17.78 -12.79
N GLU A 177 -14.30 -18.69 -11.85
CA GLU A 177 -13.07 -19.47 -11.61
C GLU A 177 -12.95 -20.55 -12.67
N ARG A 178 -11.88 -20.50 -13.47
CA ARG A 178 -11.61 -21.46 -14.55
C ARG A 178 -10.46 -22.41 -14.22
N VAL A 179 -9.63 -22.05 -13.24
CA VAL A 179 -8.49 -22.86 -12.80
C VAL A 179 -8.79 -23.48 -11.44
N ILE A 180 -8.94 -24.79 -11.41
CA ILE A 180 -9.03 -25.54 -10.16
C ILE A 180 -7.61 -25.79 -9.67
N GLN A 181 -7.20 -25.10 -8.63
CA GLN A 181 -5.88 -25.32 -8.03
C GLN A 181 -5.88 -26.63 -7.23
N LYS A 182 -5.20 -27.67 -7.74
CA LYS A 182 -4.66 -28.75 -6.92
C LYS A 182 -3.43 -28.17 -6.21
N SER A 183 -3.50 -27.89 -4.94
CA SER A 183 -2.33 -27.40 -4.23
C SER A 183 -1.90 -28.39 -3.17
N GLU A 184 -0.76 -29.01 -3.38
CA GLU A 184 0.12 -29.41 -2.29
C GLU A 184 0.70 -28.10 -1.72
N LYS A 185 0.13 -27.61 -0.64
CA LYS A 185 0.63 -26.40 0.00
C LYS A 185 1.62 -26.82 1.09
N PRO A 186 2.81 -26.23 1.14
CA PRO A 186 3.67 -26.39 2.30
C PRO A 186 2.84 -26.00 3.55
N SER A 187 3.05 -26.69 4.66
CA SER A 187 2.34 -26.39 5.88
C SER A 187 2.59 -24.91 6.25
N ILE A 188 1.63 -24.25 6.87
CA ILE A 188 1.80 -22.85 7.33
C ILE A 188 3.07 -22.70 8.15
N PHE A 189 3.41 -23.72 8.94
CA PHE A 189 4.63 -23.76 9.75
C PHE A 189 5.92 -23.76 8.90
N GLN A 190 5.95 -24.54 7.83
CA GLN A 190 7.08 -24.57 6.89
C GLN A 190 7.22 -23.20 6.18
N GLY A 191 6.10 -22.60 5.80
CA GLY A 191 6.10 -21.28 5.20
C GLY A 191 6.63 -20.19 6.14
N VAL A 192 6.18 -20.17 7.39
CA VAL A 192 6.68 -19.25 8.43
C VAL A 192 8.17 -19.49 8.70
N LYS A 193 8.59 -20.74 8.83
CA LYS A 193 10.01 -21.11 9.00
C LYS A 193 10.85 -20.60 7.83
N SER A 194 10.37 -20.75 6.61
CA SER A 194 11.06 -20.26 5.41
C SER A 194 11.28 -18.76 5.44
N VAL A 195 10.29 -17.97 5.88
CA VAL A 195 10.43 -16.51 6.01
C VAL A 195 11.44 -16.15 7.11
N ILE A 196 11.36 -16.77 8.28
CA ILE A 196 12.25 -16.47 9.42
C ILE A 196 13.70 -16.85 9.13
N THR A 197 13.94 -17.90 8.36
CA THR A 197 15.29 -18.34 8.00
C THR A 197 15.87 -17.58 6.80
N ASN A 198 15.06 -16.81 6.08
CA ASN A 198 15.47 -16.03 4.92
C ASN A 198 16.01 -14.65 5.35
N LYS A 199 17.30 -14.58 5.70
CA LYS A 199 17.95 -13.33 6.15
C LYS A 199 17.77 -12.15 5.18
N PRO A 200 17.99 -12.29 3.85
CA PRO A 200 17.74 -11.19 2.91
C PRO A 200 16.30 -10.66 2.98
N LEU A 201 15.32 -11.57 3.04
CA LEU A 201 13.90 -11.21 3.13
C LEU A 201 13.57 -10.47 4.44
N LEU A 202 14.13 -10.92 5.56
CA LEU A 202 13.95 -10.25 6.85
C LEU A 202 14.50 -8.83 6.83
N ILE A 203 15.67 -8.62 6.23
CA ILE A 203 16.27 -7.28 6.11
C ILE A 203 15.42 -6.39 5.21
N LEU A 204 14.95 -6.89 4.06
CA LEU A 204 14.02 -6.16 3.19
C LEU A 204 12.73 -5.76 3.91
N THR A 205 12.12 -6.72 4.62
CA THR A 205 10.90 -6.49 5.40
C THR A 205 11.12 -5.48 6.52
N LEU A 206 12.28 -5.53 7.19
CA LEU A 206 12.65 -4.56 8.22
C LEU A 206 12.85 -3.16 7.64
N VAL A 207 13.48 -3.05 6.47
CA VAL A 207 13.63 -1.77 5.75
C VAL A 207 12.26 -1.22 5.36
N ASP A 208 11.39 -2.04 4.78
CA ASP A 208 10.02 -1.64 4.43
C ASP A 208 9.26 -1.15 5.67
N PHE A 209 9.39 -1.86 6.79
CA PHE A 209 8.79 -1.49 8.07
C PHE A 209 9.30 -0.15 8.59
N LEU A 210 10.61 0.04 8.69
CA LEU A 210 11.21 1.26 9.23
C LEU A 210 10.99 2.47 8.32
N SER A 211 11.10 2.31 7.00
CA SER A 211 10.93 3.39 6.03
C SER A 211 9.48 3.89 5.95
N ALA A 212 8.52 3.03 6.23
CA ALA A 212 7.11 3.36 6.05
C ALA A 212 6.51 4.20 7.20
N PHE A 213 7.21 4.38 8.31
CA PHE A 213 6.82 5.37 9.33
C PHE A 213 6.78 6.80 8.75
N GLY A 214 7.58 7.11 7.73
CA GLY A 214 7.59 8.39 7.02
C GLY A 214 6.41 8.61 6.07
N ILE A 215 5.76 7.55 5.59
CA ILE A 215 4.68 7.66 4.59
C ILE A 215 3.48 8.46 5.13
N ASN A 216 3.21 8.38 6.42
CA ASN A 216 2.12 9.07 7.08
C ASN A 216 2.55 10.41 7.72
N SER A 217 3.49 11.12 7.12
CA SER A 217 4.07 12.37 7.61
C SER A 217 3.10 13.53 7.85
N GLY A 218 1.84 13.36 7.46
CA GLY A 218 0.84 14.43 7.64
C GLY A 218 0.95 15.57 6.64
N THR A 219 1.57 15.37 5.48
CA THR A 219 1.79 16.36 4.42
C THR A 219 0.52 17.13 4.06
N ASN A 220 -0.63 16.44 3.96
CA ASN A 220 -1.91 17.08 3.67
C ASN A 220 -2.36 18.03 4.78
N TYR A 221 -2.01 17.76 6.05
CA TYR A 221 -2.31 18.68 7.14
C TYR A 221 -1.56 20.01 6.99
N TYR A 222 -0.28 19.94 6.58
CA TYR A 222 0.50 21.13 6.28
C TYR A 222 -0.07 21.89 5.06
N TYR A 223 -0.37 21.18 3.97
CA TYR A 223 -0.89 21.80 2.75
C TYR A 223 -2.24 22.49 2.99
N ILE A 224 -3.16 21.86 3.72
CA ILE A 224 -4.50 22.40 3.97
C ILE A 224 -4.46 23.50 5.03
N ASN A 225 -3.78 23.30 6.16
CA ASN A 225 -3.90 24.19 7.31
C ASN A 225 -2.90 25.34 7.29
N VAL A 226 -1.73 25.19 6.63
CA VAL A 226 -0.70 26.21 6.59
C VAL A 226 -0.64 26.91 5.24
N LEU A 227 -0.69 26.17 4.14
CA LEU A 227 -0.69 26.76 2.79
C LEU A 227 -2.10 27.07 2.27
N GLY A 228 -3.15 26.48 2.87
CA GLY A 228 -4.53 26.68 2.45
C GLY A 228 -4.85 26.13 1.05
N LEU A 229 -4.16 25.06 0.63
CA LEU A 229 -4.31 24.41 -0.66
C LEU A 229 -4.44 22.90 -0.50
N ALA A 230 -5.65 22.37 -0.61
CA ALA A 230 -5.87 20.91 -0.61
C ALA A 230 -5.37 20.25 -1.89
N SER A 231 -5.36 20.99 -3.01
CA SER A 231 -4.83 20.54 -4.31
C SER A 231 -3.31 20.58 -4.40
N MET A 232 -2.60 20.96 -3.35
CA MET A 232 -1.14 21.13 -3.36
C MET A 232 -0.40 19.86 -3.82
N SER A 233 -0.84 18.69 -3.38
CA SER A 233 -0.26 17.41 -3.78
C SER A 233 -0.37 17.19 -5.29
N THR A 234 -1.48 17.58 -5.89
CA THR A 234 -1.70 17.53 -7.34
C THR A 234 -0.80 18.50 -8.08
N ILE A 235 -0.78 19.78 -7.65
CA ILE A 235 0.03 20.84 -8.28
C ILE A 235 1.50 20.45 -8.27
N VAL A 236 2.01 20.00 -7.13
CA VAL A 236 3.41 19.57 -6.96
C VAL A 236 3.72 18.33 -7.80
N GLY A 237 2.76 17.42 -7.96
CA GLY A 237 2.94 16.17 -8.69
C GLY A 237 2.93 16.30 -10.23
N ILE A 238 2.39 17.40 -10.80
CA ILE A 238 2.25 17.57 -12.25
C ILE A 238 3.56 17.37 -13.01
N PRO A 239 4.66 18.07 -12.69
CA PRO A 239 5.93 17.88 -13.42
C PRO A 239 6.49 16.47 -13.24
N GLY A 240 6.35 15.91 -12.04
CA GLY A 240 6.80 14.57 -11.73
C GLY A 240 6.06 13.49 -12.52
N ALA A 241 4.77 13.67 -12.79
CA ALA A 241 3.96 12.74 -13.58
C ALA A 241 4.48 12.59 -15.02
N ILE A 242 5.08 13.67 -15.58
CA ILE A 242 5.69 13.64 -16.90
C ILE A 242 7.05 12.93 -16.86
N VAL A 243 7.84 13.17 -15.81
CA VAL A 243 9.22 12.66 -15.67
C VAL A 243 9.24 11.18 -15.23
N SER A 244 8.28 10.77 -14.42
CA SER A 244 8.23 9.42 -13.83
C SER A 244 8.28 8.28 -14.88
N PRO A 245 7.50 8.28 -15.98
CA PRO A 245 7.59 7.22 -16.98
C PRO A 245 8.98 7.13 -17.63
N ILE A 246 9.63 8.28 -17.84
CA ILE A 246 10.98 8.35 -18.43
C ILE A 246 11.99 7.69 -17.49
N SER A 247 11.78 7.77 -16.17
CA SER A 247 12.70 7.21 -15.18
C SER A 247 12.85 5.69 -15.26
N TYR A 248 11.88 4.99 -15.79
CA TYR A 248 11.95 3.54 -15.98
C TYR A 248 12.87 3.12 -17.13
N SER A 249 13.01 3.96 -18.15
CA SER A 249 13.76 3.63 -19.37
C SER A 249 15.26 3.44 -19.15
N TYR A 250 15.83 4.06 -18.13
CA TYR A 250 17.27 3.96 -17.84
C TYR A 250 17.63 3.07 -16.65
N VAL A 251 16.64 2.41 -16.01
CA VAL A 251 16.91 1.49 -14.88
C VAL A 251 17.87 0.38 -15.29
N THR A 252 17.69 -0.21 -16.48
CA THR A 252 18.58 -1.26 -17.01
C THR A 252 20.01 -0.75 -17.17
N LYS A 253 20.20 0.43 -17.77
CA LYS A 253 21.53 1.04 -17.91
C LYS A 253 22.17 1.37 -16.56
N ALA A 254 21.38 1.85 -15.59
CA ALA A 254 21.90 2.10 -14.24
C ALA A 254 22.40 0.80 -13.58
N ARG A 255 21.72 -0.33 -13.85
CA ARG A 255 22.10 -1.67 -13.35
C ARG A 255 23.41 -2.19 -13.97
N GLU A 256 23.74 -1.82 -15.18
CA GLU A 256 25.01 -2.17 -15.81
C GLU A 256 26.21 -1.52 -15.13
N HIS A 257 26.04 -0.32 -14.56
CA HIS A 257 27.13 0.46 -13.97
C HIS A 257 27.17 0.41 -12.44
N PHE A 258 26.04 0.17 -11.79
CA PHE A 258 25.92 0.22 -10.33
C PHE A 258 25.32 -1.05 -9.74
N SER A 259 25.81 -1.44 -8.57
CA SER A 259 25.25 -2.58 -7.86
C SER A 259 23.80 -2.33 -7.42
N THR A 260 23.01 -3.39 -7.32
CA THR A 260 21.61 -3.34 -6.83
C THR A 260 21.53 -2.63 -5.47
N LYS A 261 22.47 -2.94 -4.55
CA LYS A 261 22.56 -2.34 -3.22
C LYS A 261 22.83 -0.83 -3.29
N THR A 262 23.75 -0.39 -4.16
CA THR A 262 24.06 1.03 -4.36
C THR A 262 22.83 1.80 -4.88
N LEU A 263 22.15 1.27 -5.89
CA LEU A 263 20.94 1.87 -6.44
C LEU A 263 19.80 1.93 -5.40
N TRP A 264 19.64 0.90 -4.60
CA TRP A 264 18.66 0.87 -3.52
C TRP A 264 18.92 1.93 -2.45
N ILE A 265 20.17 2.09 -2.02
CA ILE A 265 20.57 3.13 -1.07
C ILE A 265 20.38 4.52 -1.69
N PHE A 266 20.89 4.74 -2.90
CA PHE A 266 20.81 6.02 -3.60
C PHE A 266 19.36 6.50 -3.77
N SER A 267 18.47 5.59 -4.25
CA SER A 267 17.05 5.92 -4.44
C SER A 267 16.30 6.25 -3.14
N SER A 268 16.85 5.88 -1.99
CA SER A 268 16.30 6.22 -0.68
C SER A 268 16.85 7.52 -0.12
N VAL A 269 18.15 7.78 -0.31
CA VAL A 269 18.83 8.97 0.25
C VAL A 269 18.50 10.24 -0.52
N LEU A 270 18.40 10.15 -1.85
CA LEU A 270 18.16 11.33 -2.69
C LEU A 270 16.88 12.11 -2.31
N PRO A 271 15.70 11.46 -2.13
CA PRO A 271 14.50 12.20 -1.74
C PRO A 271 14.61 12.88 -0.37
N ASP A 272 15.41 12.32 0.54
CA ASP A 272 15.65 12.88 1.87
C ASP A 272 16.52 14.13 1.81
N VAL A 273 17.60 14.08 1.04
CA VAL A 273 18.47 15.26 0.81
C VAL A 273 17.68 16.39 0.17
N LEU A 274 16.85 16.08 -0.81
CA LEU A 274 15.98 17.07 -1.44
C LEU A 274 14.95 17.63 -0.46
N MET A 275 14.41 16.81 0.43
CA MET A 275 13.45 17.25 1.44
C MET A 275 14.10 18.14 2.51
N LEU A 276 15.35 17.86 2.90
CA LEU A 276 16.13 18.77 3.74
C LEU A 276 16.34 20.14 3.05
N GLY A 277 16.54 20.15 1.73
CA GLY A 277 16.55 21.38 0.95
C GLY A 277 15.24 22.17 1.04
N VAL A 278 14.10 21.49 0.92
CA VAL A 278 12.76 22.09 1.10
C VAL A 278 12.60 22.64 2.53
N PHE A 279 13.06 21.88 3.54
CA PHE A 279 13.05 22.36 4.92
C PHE A 279 13.89 23.62 5.11
N GLY A 280 15.09 23.67 4.52
CA GLY A 280 15.96 24.84 4.53
C GLY A 280 15.27 26.07 3.93
N VAL A 281 14.70 25.94 2.73
CA VAL A 281 13.95 27.02 2.06
C VAL A 281 12.79 27.51 2.91
N GLY A 282 12.02 26.61 3.50
CA GLY A 282 10.86 26.95 4.33
C GLY A 282 11.22 27.61 5.65
N SER A 283 12.35 27.26 6.24
CA SER A 283 12.81 27.79 7.53
C SER A 283 13.34 29.24 7.40
N ILE A 284 13.82 29.65 6.23
CA ILE A 284 14.31 31.01 5.98
C ILE A 284 13.11 31.98 5.97
N ASN A 285 13.15 33.01 6.80
CA ASN A 285 12.16 34.11 6.85
C ASN A 285 10.70 33.63 6.89
N ASN A 286 10.41 32.52 7.58
CA ASN A 286 9.10 31.89 7.67
C ASN A 286 8.46 31.60 6.30
N ASN A 287 9.27 31.24 5.29
CA ASN A 287 8.78 30.94 3.96
C ASN A 287 7.84 29.72 3.94
N TYR A 288 7.85 28.86 4.98
CA TYR A 288 6.92 27.74 5.12
C TYR A 288 5.45 28.16 5.11
N LYS A 289 5.14 29.45 5.34
CA LYS A 289 3.77 30.01 5.23
C LYS A 289 3.47 30.57 3.84
N LYS A 290 4.48 30.73 3.00
CA LYS A 290 4.37 31.45 1.71
C LYS A 290 4.22 30.46 0.56
N ARG A 291 3.05 30.44 -0.09
CA ARG A 291 2.80 29.63 -1.29
C ARG A 291 3.83 29.85 -2.38
N ALA A 292 4.18 31.12 -2.62
CA ALA A 292 5.14 31.48 -3.67
C ALA A 292 6.55 30.87 -3.49
N ALA A 293 6.97 30.57 -2.25
CA ALA A 293 8.23 29.92 -1.95
C ALA A 293 8.11 28.39 -1.94
N MET A 294 7.02 27.87 -1.31
CA MET A 294 6.90 26.44 -1.05
C MET A 294 6.40 25.65 -2.25
N ILE A 295 5.54 26.21 -3.12
CA ILE A 295 5.09 25.53 -4.32
C ILE A 295 6.29 25.19 -5.22
N PRO A 296 7.14 26.14 -5.64
CA PRO A 296 8.30 25.82 -6.44
C PRO A 296 9.29 24.87 -5.75
N ALA A 297 9.51 25.03 -4.44
CA ALA A 297 10.43 24.17 -3.70
C ALA A 297 9.99 22.71 -3.71
N PHE A 298 8.70 22.44 -3.44
CA PHE A 298 8.15 21.09 -3.53
C PHE A 298 8.09 20.58 -4.96
N MET A 299 7.77 21.41 -5.95
CA MET A 299 7.75 21.01 -7.37
C MET A 299 9.15 20.59 -7.85
N ILE A 300 10.19 21.36 -7.54
CA ILE A 300 11.57 21.00 -7.88
C ILE A 300 11.97 19.69 -7.21
N ARG A 301 11.69 19.57 -5.92
CA ARG A 301 11.95 18.34 -5.17
C ARG A 301 11.27 17.14 -5.82
N GLU A 302 9.98 17.26 -6.14
CA GLU A 302 9.18 16.16 -6.71
C GLU A 302 9.68 15.80 -8.11
N THR A 303 9.99 16.77 -8.95
CA THR A 303 10.49 16.55 -10.30
C THR A 303 11.80 15.77 -10.27
N ILE A 304 12.76 16.17 -9.44
CA ILE A 304 14.06 15.50 -9.33
C ILE A 304 13.87 14.08 -8.77
N TRP A 305 13.02 13.91 -7.75
CA TRP A 305 12.68 12.61 -7.16
C TRP A 305 12.05 11.68 -8.20
N MET A 306 11.09 12.16 -8.97
CA MET A 306 10.44 11.38 -10.02
C MET A 306 11.39 11.01 -11.15
N GLY A 307 12.48 11.73 -11.31
CA GLY A 307 13.59 11.35 -12.21
C GLY A 307 14.26 10.04 -11.82
N VAL A 308 14.27 9.63 -10.57
CA VAL A 308 14.81 8.35 -10.09
C VAL A 308 13.75 7.34 -9.62
N TYR A 309 12.49 7.67 -9.83
CA TYR A 309 11.36 6.89 -9.35
C TYR A 309 11.36 5.44 -9.85
N GLY A 310 11.71 5.23 -11.14
CA GLY A 310 11.83 3.89 -11.71
C GLY A 310 12.81 3.00 -10.93
N ILE A 311 13.97 3.55 -10.54
CA ILE A 311 14.95 2.81 -9.71
C ILE A 311 14.31 2.43 -8.37
N SER A 312 13.64 3.37 -7.70
CA SER A 312 13.03 3.14 -6.38
C SER A 312 11.91 2.10 -6.39
N LYS A 313 11.28 1.86 -7.54
CA LYS A 313 10.21 0.87 -7.70
C LYS A 313 10.74 -0.48 -8.18
N VAL A 314 11.60 -0.50 -9.18
CA VAL A 314 12.08 -1.73 -9.81
C VAL A 314 13.06 -2.47 -8.90
N ILE A 315 14.04 -1.77 -8.33
CA ILE A 315 15.11 -2.41 -7.56
C ILE A 315 14.60 -3.19 -6.33
N PRO A 316 13.71 -2.64 -5.46
CA PRO A 316 13.20 -3.41 -4.33
C PRO A 316 12.37 -4.64 -4.73
N GLU A 317 11.60 -4.57 -5.82
CA GLU A 317 10.84 -5.73 -6.30
C GLU A 317 11.76 -6.81 -6.89
N GLU A 318 12.82 -6.41 -7.58
CA GLU A 318 13.85 -7.32 -8.06
C GLU A 318 14.57 -8.00 -6.89
N MET A 319 14.98 -7.25 -5.87
CA MET A 319 15.58 -7.79 -4.65
C MET A 319 14.63 -8.74 -3.92
N ARG A 320 13.32 -8.49 -3.96
CA ARG A 320 12.31 -9.36 -3.37
C ARG A 320 12.22 -10.71 -4.09
N ASN A 321 12.24 -10.69 -5.43
CA ASN A 321 12.31 -11.90 -6.23
C ASN A 321 13.61 -12.68 -5.95
N GLU A 322 14.72 -11.97 -5.82
CA GLU A 322 16.01 -12.58 -5.44
C GLU A 322 15.96 -13.23 -4.05
N CYS A 323 15.21 -12.64 -3.08
CA CYS A 323 14.97 -13.28 -1.78
C CYS A 323 14.15 -14.58 -1.89
N ILE A 324 13.22 -14.68 -2.83
CA ILE A 324 12.48 -15.93 -3.10
C ILE A 324 13.43 -16.99 -3.63
N ASP A 325 14.28 -16.64 -4.61
CA ASP A 325 15.28 -17.53 -5.16
C ASP A 325 16.33 -17.94 -4.09
N TYR A 326 16.72 -17.03 -3.21
CA TYR A 326 17.59 -17.33 -2.05
C TYR A 326 16.93 -18.34 -1.10
N GLY A 327 15.62 -18.20 -0.84
CA GLY A 327 14.85 -19.14 -0.05
C GLY A 327 14.82 -20.53 -0.69
N GLU A 328 14.60 -20.61 -2.00
CA GLU A 328 14.67 -21.88 -2.76
C GLU A 328 16.07 -22.50 -2.70
N TRP A 329 17.12 -21.70 -2.89
CA TRP A 329 18.51 -22.16 -2.83
C TRP A 329 18.88 -22.77 -1.47
N LYS A 330 18.43 -22.14 -0.37
CA LYS A 330 18.74 -22.59 1.00
C LYS A 330 17.86 -23.75 1.47
N ASN A 331 16.56 -23.73 1.15
CA ASN A 331 15.59 -24.65 1.72
C ASN A 331 15.20 -25.81 0.77
N GLY A 332 15.57 -25.72 -0.53
CA GLY A 332 15.20 -26.69 -1.54
C GLY A 332 13.75 -26.61 -2.02
N TYR A 333 12.95 -25.66 -1.53
CA TYR A 333 11.56 -25.45 -1.95
C TYR A 333 11.25 -23.95 -2.04
N ARG A 334 10.30 -23.60 -2.90
CA ARG A 334 9.94 -22.23 -3.22
C ARG A 334 8.71 -21.76 -2.40
N THR A 335 8.76 -20.56 -1.82
CA THR A 335 7.72 -20.05 -0.92
C THR A 335 7.26 -18.65 -1.33
N GLU A 336 6.79 -18.48 -2.58
CA GLU A 336 6.32 -17.20 -3.11
C GLU A 336 5.15 -16.61 -2.30
N GLY A 337 4.15 -17.44 -2.00
CA GLY A 337 2.97 -17.04 -1.27
C GLY A 337 3.29 -16.50 0.12
N MET A 338 4.16 -17.17 0.87
CA MET A 338 4.53 -16.75 2.22
C MET A 338 5.38 -15.48 2.23
N THR A 339 6.19 -15.25 1.21
CA THR A 339 6.91 -13.98 1.04
C THR A 339 5.93 -12.82 0.80
N GLY A 340 4.87 -13.06 0.02
CA GLY A 340 3.78 -12.10 -0.18
C GLY A 340 3.01 -11.81 1.12
N VAL A 341 2.72 -12.83 1.92
CA VAL A 341 2.08 -12.68 3.24
C VAL A 341 2.95 -11.85 4.19
N ALA A 342 4.26 -12.13 4.26
CA ALA A 342 5.20 -11.37 5.08
C ALA A 342 5.21 -9.86 4.71
N LYS A 343 5.26 -9.56 3.40
CA LYS A 343 5.13 -8.18 2.89
C LYS A 343 3.81 -7.54 3.32
N GLY A 344 2.70 -8.23 3.13
CA GLY A 344 1.36 -7.74 3.46
C GLY A 344 1.21 -7.44 4.95
N LEU A 345 1.69 -8.33 5.83
CA LEU A 345 1.69 -8.14 7.28
C LEU A 345 2.55 -6.93 7.69
N ALA A 346 3.77 -6.82 7.14
CA ALA A 346 4.65 -5.68 7.40
C ALA A 346 3.97 -4.36 7.00
N GLN A 347 3.36 -4.29 5.82
CA GLN A 347 2.65 -3.10 5.34
C GLN A 347 1.46 -2.73 6.24
N LYS A 348 0.69 -3.71 6.72
CA LYS A 348 -0.44 -3.47 7.64
C LYS A 348 0.03 -2.95 9.00
N LEU A 349 1.06 -3.56 9.59
CA LEU A 349 1.64 -3.08 10.83
C LEU A 349 2.14 -1.65 10.70
N VAL A 350 2.83 -1.36 9.60
CA VAL A 350 3.32 -0.02 9.30
C VAL A 350 2.20 1.00 9.17
N SER A 351 1.15 0.70 8.40
CA SER A 351 0.03 1.62 8.21
C SER A 351 -0.68 1.91 9.53
N THR A 352 -0.83 0.90 10.37
CA THR A 352 -1.43 0.99 11.70
C THR A 352 -0.59 1.84 12.65
N LEU A 353 0.70 1.53 12.78
CA LEU A 353 1.63 2.27 13.64
C LEU A 353 1.84 3.69 13.14
N GLY A 354 2.01 3.88 11.82
CA GLY A 354 2.17 5.20 11.22
C GLY A 354 0.96 6.10 11.44
N GLY A 355 -0.26 5.56 11.29
CA GLY A 355 -1.50 6.27 11.61
C GLY A 355 -1.61 6.66 13.08
N THR A 356 -1.26 5.74 13.98
CA THR A 356 -1.26 5.96 15.43
C THR A 356 -0.23 7.01 15.84
N ILE A 357 1.00 6.91 15.34
CA ILE A 357 2.08 7.89 15.62
C ILE A 357 1.70 9.26 15.09
N LYS A 358 1.14 9.35 13.88
CA LYS A 358 0.65 10.61 13.31
C LYS A 358 -0.40 11.27 14.21
N ALA A 359 -1.43 10.53 14.63
CA ALA A 359 -2.48 11.05 15.49
C ALA A 359 -1.92 11.48 16.86
N PHE A 360 -0.96 10.73 17.41
CA PHE A 360 -0.26 11.10 18.65
C PHE A 360 0.52 12.41 18.49
N ILE A 361 1.31 12.56 17.43
CA ILE A 361 2.07 13.78 17.14
C ILE A 361 1.11 14.97 17.00
N LEU A 362 0.04 14.84 16.20
CA LEU A 362 -0.95 15.90 16.03
C LEU A 362 -1.56 16.33 17.37
N SER A 363 -1.85 15.40 18.27
CA SER A 363 -2.37 15.72 19.59
C SER A 363 -1.36 16.48 20.47
N ARG A 364 -0.05 16.19 20.30
CA ARG A 364 1.03 16.83 21.09
C ARG A 364 1.39 18.23 20.61
N ILE A 365 1.31 18.48 19.31
CA ILE A 365 1.62 19.80 18.72
C ILE A 365 0.48 20.81 18.88
N GLY A 366 -0.61 20.45 19.56
CA GLY A 366 -1.75 21.32 19.78
C GLY A 366 -2.61 21.55 18.53
N TYR A 367 -2.66 20.57 17.61
CA TYR A 367 -3.49 20.65 16.42
C TYR A 367 -4.98 20.71 16.80
N LYS A 368 -5.66 21.74 16.30
CA LYS A 368 -7.11 21.93 16.51
C LYS A 368 -7.87 21.41 15.30
N GLU A 369 -8.65 20.36 15.52
CA GLU A 369 -9.50 19.79 14.46
C GLU A 369 -10.59 20.79 14.04
N GLY A 370 -10.80 20.89 12.72
CA GLY A 370 -11.86 21.74 12.17
C GLY A 370 -11.60 23.25 12.27
N ALA A 371 -10.44 23.68 12.75
CA ALA A 371 -10.11 25.10 12.84
C ALA A 371 -9.98 25.79 11.48
N GLY A 372 -9.72 25.03 10.42
CA GLY A 372 -9.54 25.56 9.06
C GLY A 372 -8.19 26.25 8.83
N TYR A 373 -8.03 26.77 7.62
CA TYR A 373 -6.83 27.49 7.20
C TYR A 373 -6.58 28.76 8.02
N GLY A 374 -5.34 28.95 8.45
CA GLY A 374 -4.90 30.16 9.18
C GLY A 374 -5.37 30.27 10.62
N ASN A 375 -6.09 29.28 11.16
CA ASN A 375 -6.62 29.29 12.54
C ASN A 375 -5.85 28.37 13.49
N GLN A 376 -4.74 27.80 13.06
CA GLN A 376 -3.80 27.07 13.91
C GLN A 376 -2.84 28.05 14.61
N SER A 377 -2.27 27.66 15.75
CA SER A 377 -1.22 28.48 16.38
C SER A 377 0.05 28.50 15.51
N ALA A 378 0.86 29.57 15.60
CA ALA A 378 2.12 29.67 14.87
C ALA A 378 3.07 28.49 15.18
N HIS A 379 3.06 28.00 16.43
CA HIS A 379 3.80 26.80 16.84
C HIS A 379 3.28 25.56 16.10
N THR A 380 1.96 25.37 16.07
CA THR A 380 1.34 24.22 15.38
C THR A 380 1.62 24.26 13.89
N GLU A 381 1.55 25.42 13.24
CA GLU A 381 1.84 25.58 11.81
C GLU A 381 3.30 25.18 11.48
N TYR A 382 4.27 25.65 12.30
CA TYR A 382 5.67 25.26 12.14
C TYR A 382 5.89 23.76 12.38
N MET A 383 5.25 23.20 13.40
CA MET A 383 5.34 21.76 13.67
C MET A 383 4.71 20.90 12.58
N LEU A 384 3.61 21.35 11.93
CA LEU A 384 3.05 20.70 10.76
C LEU A 384 4.02 20.72 9.56
N PHE A 385 4.73 21.83 9.36
CA PHE A 385 5.78 21.93 8.36
C PHE A 385 6.96 20.99 8.67
N ALA A 386 7.44 20.97 9.91
CA ALA A 386 8.49 20.04 10.35
C ALA A 386 8.06 18.57 10.23
N MET A 387 6.80 18.28 10.56
CA MET A 387 6.21 16.95 10.41
C MET A 387 6.15 16.49 8.95
N CYS A 388 5.89 17.41 8.03
CA CYS A 388 5.88 17.13 6.59
C CYS A 388 7.31 16.91 6.02
N THR A 389 8.32 17.56 6.58
CA THR A 389 9.68 17.60 6.02
C THR A 389 10.69 16.75 6.78
N ILE A 390 10.86 16.98 8.08
CA ILE A 390 11.91 16.34 8.91
C ILE A 390 11.54 14.92 9.31
N ILE A 391 10.29 14.64 9.67
CA ILE A 391 9.89 13.30 10.14
C ILE A 391 10.11 12.23 9.07
N PRO A 392 9.75 12.42 7.79
CA PRO A 392 10.07 11.45 6.74
C PRO A 392 11.56 11.16 6.66
N VAL A 393 12.40 12.19 6.68
CA VAL A 393 13.87 12.06 6.61
C VAL A 393 14.38 11.25 7.80
N ALA A 394 13.97 11.58 9.02
CA ALA A 394 14.41 10.87 10.22
C ALA A 394 14.03 9.37 10.19
N THR A 395 12.84 9.05 9.69
CA THR A 395 12.38 7.66 9.60
C THR A 395 13.08 6.89 8.48
N THR A 396 13.38 7.53 7.35
CA THR A 396 14.13 6.90 6.26
C THR A 396 15.58 6.62 6.68
N ILE A 397 16.20 7.48 7.49
CA ILE A 397 17.53 7.21 8.05
C ILE A 397 17.53 5.91 8.87
N LEU A 398 16.49 5.67 9.68
CA LEU A 398 16.32 4.40 10.41
C LEU A 398 16.23 3.20 9.46
N GLY A 399 15.49 3.34 8.35
CA GLY A 399 15.38 2.32 7.32
C GLY A 399 16.65 2.13 6.48
N LEU A 400 17.56 3.11 6.48
CA LEU A 400 18.83 3.02 5.75
C LEU A 400 19.82 2.06 6.41
N ILE A 401 19.85 2.02 7.75
CA ILE A 401 20.80 1.21 8.52
C ILE A 401 20.78 -0.28 8.13
N PRO A 402 19.61 -0.96 8.08
CA PRO A 402 19.58 -2.38 7.72
C PRO A 402 20.03 -2.66 6.27
N LYS A 403 19.93 -1.66 5.35
CA LYS A 403 20.36 -1.85 3.95
C LYS A 403 21.84 -2.16 3.81
N PHE A 404 22.67 -1.64 4.70
CA PHE A 404 24.09 -1.93 4.70
C PHE A 404 24.40 -3.39 5.02
N PHE A 405 23.51 -4.06 5.76
CA PHE A 405 23.64 -5.46 6.16
C PHE A 405 22.98 -6.46 5.19
N TYR A 406 22.51 -6.00 4.03
CA TYR A 406 21.93 -6.88 3.02
C TYR A 406 22.97 -7.88 2.51
N PRO A 407 22.73 -9.20 2.63
CA PRO A 407 23.77 -10.21 2.53
C PRO A 407 24.03 -10.73 1.11
N ILE A 408 23.18 -10.39 0.12
CA ILE A 408 23.37 -10.87 -1.26
C ILE A 408 24.25 -9.86 -1.99
N ASP A 409 25.53 -10.17 -2.07
CA ASP A 409 26.49 -9.49 -2.94
C ASP A 409 26.56 -10.13 -4.33
N ALA A 410 27.41 -9.60 -5.22
CA ALA A 410 27.53 -10.10 -6.58
C ALA A 410 28.00 -11.58 -6.62
N GLU A 411 28.97 -11.94 -5.79
CA GLU A 411 29.52 -13.28 -5.74
C GLU A 411 28.49 -14.30 -5.23
N THR A 412 27.79 -13.97 -4.14
CA THR A 412 26.70 -14.82 -3.59
C THR A 412 25.58 -15.00 -4.62
N ARG A 413 25.23 -13.93 -5.35
CA ARG A 413 24.22 -13.95 -6.40
C ARG A 413 24.60 -14.91 -7.53
N ASP A 414 25.82 -14.76 -8.05
CA ASP A 414 26.30 -15.59 -9.18
C ASP A 414 26.39 -17.05 -8.79
N ARG A 415 26.85 -17.35 -7.57
CA ARG A 415 26.88 -18.71 -7.05
C ARG A 415 25.48 -19.28 -6.88
N MET A 416 24.57 -18.53 -6.30
CA MET A 416 23.16 -18.94 -6.09
C MET A 416 22.48 -19.28 -7.42
N TYR A 417 22.56 -18.38 -8.41
CA TYR A 417 21.90 -18.64 -9.70
C TYR A 417 22.53 -19.79 -10.50
N ARG A 418 23.83 -19.98 -10.42
CA ARG A 418 24.51 -21.13 -11.04
C ARG A 418 24.02 -22.45 -10.42
N GLU A 419 24.06 -22.56 -9.08
CA GLU A 419 23.61 -23.76 -8.38
C GLU A 419 22.11 -24.02 -8.56
N LEU A 420 21.26 -22.98 -8.59
CA LEU A 420 19.84 -23.12 -8.89
C LEU A 420 19.60 -23.59 -10.33
N ALA A 421 20.35 -23.07 -11.31
CA ALA A 421 20.23 -23.49 -12.70
C ALA A 421 20.57 -24.98 -12.87
N GLU A 422 21.65 -25.46 -12.23
CA GLU A 422 22.03 -26.88 -12.23
C GLU A 422 20.92 -27.74 -11.59
N ARG A 423 20.38 -27.38 -10.44
CA ARG A 423 19.29 -28.12 -9.79
C ARG A 423 18.02 -28.16 -10.65
N ARG A 424 17.62 -27.01 -11.23
CA ARG A 424 16.43 -26.92 -12.09
C ARG A 424 16.59 -27.76 -13.38
N GLN A 425 17.80 -27.82 -13.96
CA GLN A 425 18.10 -28.69 -15.10
C GLN A 425 18.03 -30.17 -14.73
N ALA A 426 18.56 -30.56 -13.56
CA ALA A 426 18.47 -31.93 -13.08
C ALA A 426 17.03 -32.40 -12.88
N VAL A 427 16.19 -31.55 -12.24
CA VAL A 427 14.76 -31.83 -12.04
C VAL A 427 14.02 -31.91 -13.38
N ALA A 428 14.29 -31.00 -14.31
CA ALA A 428 13.67 -31.03 -15.64
C ALA A 428 14.02 -32.31 -16.41
N LYS A 429 15.28 -32.76 -16.31
CA LYS A 429 15.73 -34.03 -16.93
C LYS A 429 15.00 -35.24 -16.31
N GLU A 430 14.92 -35.29 -14.97
CA GLU A 430 14.20 -36.36 -14.28
C GLU A 430 12.69 -36.38 -14.62
N MET A 431 12.05 -35.24 -14.75
CA MET A 431 10.64 -35.12 -15.15
C MET A 431 10.44 -35.63 -16.61
N ASN A 432 11.35 -35.27 -17.52
CA ASN A 432 11.29 -35.71 -18.90
C ASN A 432 11.53 -37.22 -19.01
N GLU A 433 12.45 -37.79 -18.24
CA GLU A 433 12.70 -39.25 -18.18
C GLU A 433 11.47 -39.98 -17.61
N LYS A 434 10.84 -39.50 -16.56
CA LYS A 434 9.59 -40.06 -16.01
C LYS A 434 8.44 -39.95 -17.00
N ALA A 435 8.30 -38.82 -17.69
CA ALA A 435 7.29 -38.64 -18.72
C ALA A 435 7.51 -39.62 -19.89
N ALA A 436 8.76 -39.83 -20.33
CA ALA A 436 9.10 -40.80 -21.35
C ALA A 436 8.78 -42.23 -20.92
N GLN A 437 9.02 -42.61 -19.66
CA GLN A 437 8.68 -43.94 -19.12
C GLN A 437 7.17 -44.19 -19.10
N ILE A 438 6.35 -43.18 -18.77
CA ILE A 438 4.88 -43.26 -18.76
C ILE A 438 4.34 -43.46 -20.19
N TYR A 439 4.99 -42.89 -21.21
CA TYR A 439 4.62 -43.07 -22.61
C TYR A 439 5.12 -44.41 -23.22
N VAL A 440 6.04 -45.13 -22.57
CA VAL A 440 6.63 -46.39 -23.04
C VAL A 440 5.96 -47.62 -22.42
N GLU A 441 5.11 -47.48 -21.38
CA GLU A 441 4.26 -48.60 -20.96
C GLU A 441 3.15 -48.82 -21.99
N PRO A 442 3.25 -49.91 -22.82
CA PRO A 442 2.17 -50.22 -23.76
C PRO A 442 0.96 -50.67 -22.98
N GLN A 443 -0.20 -50.21 -23.44
CA GLN A 443 -1.47 -50.88 -23.17
C GLN A 443 -1.36 -52.36 -23.62
N THR A 444 -0.81 -53.18 -22.77
CA THR A 444 -0.93 -54.65 -22.86
C THR A 444 -1.71 -55.07 -21.65
N GLU A 445 -3.05 -54.96 -21.78
CA GLU A 445 -3.99 -55.94 -21.23
C GLU A 445 -5.35 -55.67 -21.89
N ALA A 446 -5.65 -56.54 -22.86
CA ALA A 446 -6.96 -56.71 -23.48
C ALA A 446 -7.87 -57.54 -22.57
#